data_bb8198c53d0d458ac2783bff0647d356
#
_entry.id   bb8198c53d0d458ac2783bff0647d356
#
_cell.length_a   1.000
_cell.length_b   1.000
_cell.length_c   1.000
_cell.angle_alpha   90.00
_cell.angle_beta   90.00
_cell.angle_gamma   90.00
#
_symmetry.space_group_name_H-M   'P 1'
#
loop_
_entity.id
_entity.type
_entity.pdbx_description
1 polymer ?
#
loop_
_entity_poly.entity_id
_entity_poly.type
_entity_poly.pdbx_seq_one_letter_code
_entity_poly.pdbx_strand_id
1 'polypeptide(L)'
;TVEVLTKRSRDELRATRWRNRVKDHTVVVGYGVKGRSSVRAIIDQGTAPGDIVVVDATQEALDEATAIGCVAVVGDATREDVLRLAEISRAARIVVATDRDDTSVLVVLTARRLNSSATIVASARESQNIIVLRQSGANIVIPTAEASGRMLGLSLQSHVAGQIVEDLLEPVEGLEIVER
;
A
#
# COMPACT_ATOMS: atom_id res chain seq x y z
N THR A 1 -3.79 -25.36 -23.62
CA THR A 1 -2.37 -25.44 -23.19
C THR A 1 -1.53 -24.33 -23.85
N VAL A 2 -1.75 -24.02 -25.12
CA VAL A 2 -1.00 -22.97 -25.87
C VAL A 2 -1.39 -21.56 -25.42
N GLU A 3 -2.65 -21.31 -25.10
CA GLU A 3 -3.14 -20.00 -24.60
C GLU A 3 -2.54 -19.60 -23.26
N VAL A 4 -2.34 -20.56 -22.37
CA VAL A 4 -1.74 -20.29 -21.03
C VAL A 4 -0.27 -19.92 -21.17
N LEU A 5 0.46 -20.56 -22.09
CA LEU A 5 1.88 -20.27 -22.36
C LEU A 5 2.04 -18.87 -22.99
N THR A 6 1.15 -18.48 -23.91
CA THR A 6 1.21 -17.16 -24.54
C THR A 6 0.82 -16.02 -23.61
N LYS A 7 -0.10 -16.23 -22.67
CA LYS A 7 -0.48 -15.26 -21.64
C LYS A 7 0.68 -15.01 -20.67
N ARG A 8 1.29 -16.09 -20.18
CA ARG A 8 2.43 -16.03 -19.24
C ARG A 8 3.65 -15.32 -19.87
N SER A 9 3.97 -15.60 -21.12
CA SER A 9 5.08 -14.94 -21.83
C SER A 9 4.81 -13.45 -22.09
N ARG A 10 3.56 -13.05 -22.32
CA ARG A 10 3.18 -11.64 -22.47
C ARG A 10 3.27 -10.88 -21.15
N ASP A 11 2.87 -11.51 -20.07
CA ASP A 11 2.90 -10.90 -18.73
C ASP A 11 4.34 -10.73 -18.23
N GLU A 12 5.22 -11.69 -18.50
CA GLU A 12 6.65 -11.60 -18.22
C GLU A 12 7.35 -10.52 -19.02
N LEU A 13 7.01 -10.34 -20.32
CA LEU A 13 7.53 -9.29 -21.16
C LEU A 13 7.03 -7.90 -20.74
N ARG A 14 5.77 -7.79 -20.30
CA ARG A 14 5.20 -6.55 -19.75
C ARG A 14 5.88 -6.18 -18.45
N ALA A 15 6.06 -7.14 -17.55
CA ALA A 15 6.74 -6.95 -16.28
C ALA A 15 8.20 -6.51 -16.47
N THR A 16 8.92 -7.08 -17.44
CA THR A 16 10.30 -6.72 -17.74
C THR A 16 10.40 -5.31 -18.34
N ARG A 17 9.51 -4.93 -19.26
CA ARG A 17 9.47 -3.59 -19.84
C ARG A 17 9.09 -2.55 -18.82
N TRP A 18 8.15 -2.87 -17.93
CA TRP A 18 7.74 -2.01 -16.83
C TRP A 18 8.91 -1.76 -15.87
N ARG A 19 9.61 -2.81 -15.40
CA ARG A 19 10.77 -2.69 -14.50
C ARG A 19 11.86 -1.76 -15.04
N ASN A 20 12.10 -1.77 -16.35
CA ASN A 20 13.12 -0.93 -16.98
C ASN A 20 12.74 0.57 -17.02
N ARG A 21 11.47 0.90 -16.90
CA ARG A 21 10.96 2.27 -17.00
C ARG A 21 10.52 2.87 -15.67
N VAL A 22 10.10 1.99 -14.74
CA VAL A 22 9.49 2.44 -13.50
C VAL A 22 10.50 3.15 -12.60
N LYS A 23 10.10 4.31 -12.11
CA LYS A 23 10.76 5.09 -11.07
C LYS A 23 9.71 5.98 -10.42
N ASP A 24 9.95 6.40 -9.20
CA ASP A 24 9.08 7.30 -8.44
C ASP A 24 7.65 6.76 -8.21
N HIS A 25 7.47 5.44 -8.44
CA HIS A 25 6.20 4.74 -8.28
C HIS A 25 5.84 4.52 -6.80
N THR A 26 4.61 4.08 -6.58
CA THR A 26 4.12 3.69 -5.26
C THR A 26 4.07 2.17 -5.12
N VAL A 27 4.61 1.64 -4.04
CA VAL A 27 4.51 0.21 -3.70
C VAL A 27 3.51 0.05 -2.55
N VAL A 28 2.53 -0.83 -2.73
CA VAL A 28 1.55 -1.18 -1.67
C VAL A 28 1.76 -2.64 -1.30
N VAL A 29 2.13 -2.88 -0.05
CA VAL A 29 2.38 -4.21 0.50
C VAL A 29 1.19 -4.65 1.33
N GLY A 30 0.56 -5.75 0.92
CA GLY A 30 -0.70 -6.27 1.46
C GLY A 30 -1.90 -5.67 0.72
N TYR A 31 -2.74 -6.52 0.12
CA TYR A 31 -3.91 -6.11 -0.65
C TYR A 31 -5.22 -6.63 -0.06
N GLY A 32 -5.28 -6.69 1.29
CA GLY A 32 -6.51 -6.84 2.05
C GLY A 32 -7.36 -5.57 2.03
N VAL A 33 -8.28 -5.42 2.97
CA VAL A 33 -9.18 -4.23 3.04
C VAL A 33 -8.40 -2.92 3.07
N LYS A 34 -7.35 -2.83 3.91
CA LYS A 34 -6.51 -1.63 4.04
C LYS A 34 -5.79 -1.29 2.73
N GLY A 35 -5.18 -2.30 2.09
CA GLY A 35 -4.44 -2.12 0.86
C GLY A 35 -5.33 -1.68 -0.30
N ARG A 36 -6.51 -2.30 -0.47
CA ARG A 36 -7.50 -1.90 -1.48
C ARG A 36 -7.95 -0.46 -1.30
N SER A 37 -8.29 -0.08 -0.07
CA SER A 37 -8.70 1.29 0.24
C SER A 37 -7.57 2.29 -0.01
N SER A 38 -6.32 1.94 0.35
CA SER A 38 -5.15 2.78 0.08
C SER A 38 -4.92 2.97 -1.42
N VAL A 39 -4.98 1.88 -2.21
CA VAL A 39 -4.81 1.95 -3.67
C VAL A 39 -5.89 2.82 -4.30
N ARG A 40 -7.15 2.65 -3.89
CA ARG A 40 -8.26 3.48 -4.39
C ARG A 40 -8.02 4.95 -4.10
N ALA A 41 -7.71 5.30 -2.86
CA ALA A 41 -7.42 6.68 -2.47
C ALA A 41 -6.24 7.29 -3.26
N ILE A 42 -5.19 6.51 -3.55
CA ILE A 42 -4.04 6.95 -4.34
C ILE A 42 -4.44 7.19 -5.81
N ILE A 43 -5.31 6.35 -6.38
CA ILE A 43 -5.83 6.52 -7.75
C ILE A 43 -6.74 7.76 -7.82
N ASP A 44 -7.62 7.94 -6.84
CA ASP A 44 -8.55 9.08 -6.78
C ASP A 44 -7.80 10.43 -6.68
N GLN A 45 -6.60 10.43 -6.10
CA GLN A 45 -5.68 11.56 -6.07
C GLN A 45 -4.87 11.75 -7.37
N GLY A 46 -5.19 11.01 -8.43
CA GLY A 46 -4.62 11.20 -9.77
C GLY A 46 -3.38 10.35 -10.08
N THR A 47 -2.98 9.41 -9.21
CA THR A 47 -1.90 8.48 -9.56
C THR A 47 -2.41 7.44 -10.56
N ALA A 48 -1.72 7.27 -11.68
CA ALA A 48 -2.10 6.26 -12.66
C ALA A 48 -1.95 4.84 -12.06
N PRO A 49 -2.92 3.92 -12.27
CA PRO A 49 -2.82 2.55 -11.73
C PRO A 49 -1.53 1.83 -12.13
N GLY A 50 -1.02 2.07 -13.34
CA GLY A 50 0.24 1.49 -13.81
C GLY A 50 1.50 1.94 -13.06
N ASP A 51 1.40 3.01 -12.26
CA ASP A 51 2.47 3.51 -11.38
C ASP A 51 2.32 2.99 -9.93
N ILE A 52 1.37 2.09 -9.70
CA ILE A 52 1.15 1.42 -8.43
C ILE A 52 1.52 -0.05 -8.55
N VAL A 53 2.41 -0.50 -7.67
CA VAL A 53 2.82 -1.91 -7.55
C VAL A 53 2.20 -2.49 -6.31
N VAL A 54 1.44 -3.55 -6.47
CA VAL A 54 0.84 -4.30 -5.35
C VAL A 54 1.65 -5.56 -5.10
N VAL A 55 2.06 -5.76 -3.86
CA VAL A 55 2.75 -6.98 -3.41
C VAL A 55 1.83 -7.71 -2.44
N ASP A 56 1.46 -8.93 -2.78
CA ASP A 56 0.66 -9.81 -1.90
C ASP A 56 1.07 -11.28 -2.08
N ALA A 57 0.83 -12.09 -1.07
CA ALA A 57 1.11 -13.53 -1.14
C ALA A 57 0.02 -14.32 -1.87
N THR A 58 -1.18 -13.76 -2.01
CA THR A 58 -2.35 -14.43 -2.59
C THR A 58 -2.60 -13.99 -4.03
N GLN A 59 -2.80 -14.97 -4.91
CA GLN A 59 -3.05 -14.69 -6.33
C GLN A 59 -4.40 -13.99 -6.53
N GLU A 60 -5.42 -14.32 -5.74
CA GLU A 60 -6.76 -13.71 -5.83
C GLU A 60 -6.70 -12.19 -5.60
N ALA A 61 -5.98 -11.74 -4.56
CA ALA A 61 -5.79 -10.32 -4.29
C ALA A 61 -5.07 -9.61 -5.45
N LEU A 62 -4.11 -10.26 -6.08
CA LEU A 62 -3.35 -9.71 -7.20
C LEU A 62 -4.15 -9.67 -8.50
N ASP A 63 -5.05 -10.62 -8.71
CA ASP A 63 -5.97 -10.61 -9.87
C ASP A 63 -6.91 -9.39 -9.78
N GLU A 64 -7.42 -9.06 -8.59
CA GLU A 64 -8.20 -7.84 -8.36
C GLU A 64 -7.37 -6.57 -8.64
N ALA A 65 -6.15 -6.50 -8.12
CA ALA A 65 -5.27 -5.34 -8.36
C ALA A 65 -4.93 -5.16 -9.85
N THR A 66 -4.70 -6.27 -10.55
CA THR A 66 -4.42 -6.26 -11.99
C THR A 66 -5.64 -5.84 -12.81
N ALA A 67 -6.84 -6.23 -12.38
CA ALA A 67 -8.09 -5.85 -13.05
C ALA A 67 -8.33 -4.33 -13.08
N ILE A 68 -7.84 -3.60 -12.08
CA ILE A 68 -7.89 -2.13 -12.05
C ILE A 68 -6.66 -1.46 -12.67
N GLY A 69 -5.73 -2.24 -13.24
CA GLY A 69 -4.57 -1.75 -13.97
C GLY A 69 -3.28 -1.60 -13.18
N CYS A 70 -3.26 -2.00 -11.90
CA CYS A 70 -2.04 -2.01 -11.09
C CYS A 70 -1.07 -3.11 -11.54
N VAL A 71 0.21 -2.91 -11.23
CA VAL A 71 1.23 -3.94 -11.41
C VAL A 71 1.23 -4.85 -10.19
N ALA A 72 1.28 -6.17 -10.41
CA ALA A 72 1.19 -7.16 -9.37
C ALA A 72 2.51 -7.94 -9.21
N VAL A 73 2.90 -8.15 -7.96
CA VAL A 73 4.04 -8.98 -7.58
C VAL A 73 3.58 -10.00 -6.53
N VAL A 74 3.59 -11.28 -6.88
CA VAL A 74 3.21 -12.37 -5.96
C VAL A 74 4.40 -12.75 -5.09
N GLY A 75 4.19 -12.83 -3.78
CA GLY A 75 5.18 -13.35 -2.86
C GLY A 75 5.07 -12.80 -1.44
N ASP A 76 5.90 -13.36 -0.58
CA ASP A 76 6.04 -12.91 0.80
C ASP A 76 6.92 -11.65 0.84
N ALA A 77 6.31 -10.51 1.16
CA ALA A 77 6.99 -9.21 1.19
C ALA A 77 8.02 -9.06 2.33
N THR A 78 8.11 -10.00 3.26
CA THR A 78 9.21 -10.04 4.23
C THR A 78 10.54 -10.41 3.58
N ARG A 79 10.50 -11.00 2.39
CA ARG A 79 11.66 -11.43 1.62
C ARG A 79 12.17 -10.31 0.73
N GLU A 80 13.48 -10.11 0.78
CA GLU A 80 14.15 -9.07 -0.02
C GLU A 80 13.99 -9.27 -1.53
N ASP A 81 14.05 -10.51 -2.01
CA ASP A 81 13.92 -10.84 -3.43
C ASP A 81 12.55 -10.43 -3.98
N VAL A 82 11.47 -10.60 -3.20
CA VAL A 82 10.12 -10.16 -3.58
C VAL A 82 10.03 -8.64 -3.66
N LEU A 83 10.58 -7.91 -2.68
CA LEU A 83 10.60 -6.44 -2.70
C LEU A 83 11.46 -5.89 -3.85
N ARG A 84 12.52 -6.59 -4.23
CA ARG A 84 13.32 -6.23 -5.42
C ARG A 84 12.53 -6.42 -6.71
N LEU A 85 11.66 -7.44 -6.82
CA LEU A 85 10.76 -7.57 -7.97
C LEU A 85 9.77 -6.41 -8.09
N ALA A 86 9.39 -5.79 -6.98
CA ALA A 86 8.56 -4.60 -6.93
C ALA A 86 9.35 -3.30 -7.20
N GLU A 87 10.64 -3.39 -7.55
CA GLU A 87 11.54 -2.24 -7.78
C GLU A 87 11.55 -1.22 -6.62
N ILE A 88 11.48 -1.74 -5.39
CA ILE A 88 11.32 -0.90 -4.18
C ILE A 88 12.45 0.11 -4.00
N SER A 89 13.65 -0.19 -4.52
CA SER A 89 14.82 0.72 -4.49
C SER A 89 14.62 2.02 -5.27
N ARG A 90 13.63 2.05 -6.18
CA ARG A 90 13.30 3.18 -7.05
C ARG A 90 11.91 3.76 -6.76
N ALA A 91 11.21 3.23 -5.77
CA ALA A 91 9.90 3.73 -5.34
C ALA A 91 10.04 5.06 -4.60
N ALA A 92 9.14 6.00 -4.84
CA ALA A 92 9.04 7.23 -4.07
C ALA A 92 8.24 7.01 -2.78
N ARG A 93 7.22 6.15 -2.82
CA ARG A 93 6.26 5.94 -1.74
C ARG A 93 6.01 4.46 -1.51
N ILE A 94 5.88 4.08 -0.25
CA ILE A 94 5.62 2.70 0.16
C ILE A 94 4.52 2.71 1.20
N VAL A 95 3.46 1.95 0.97
CA VAL A 95 2.38 1.71 1.93
C VAL A 95 2.51 0.28 2.43
N VAL A 96 2.61 0.09 3.73
CA VAL A 96 2.64 -1.23 4.37
C VAL A 96 1.32 -1.46 5.09
N ALA A 97 0.44 -2.25 4.46
CA ALA A 97 -0.95 -2.49 4.87
C ALA A 97 -1.20 -3.95 5.27
N THR A 98 -0.19 -4.63 5.81
CA THR A 98 -0.29 -6.02 6.25
C THR A 98 -1.17 -6.16 7.50
N ASP A 99 -1.68 -7.36 7.76
CA ASP A 99 -2.58 -7.62 8.89
C ASP A 99 -1.85 -7.94 10.21
N ARG A 100 -0.53 -8.16 10.15
CA ARG A 100 0.30 -8.51 11.29
C ARG A 100 1.41 -7.48 11.46
N ASP A 101 1.58 -6.99 12.69
CA ASP A 101 2.58 -5.96 12.99
C ASP A 101 4.02 -6.49 12.89
N ASP A 102 4.27 -7.75 13.23
CA ASP A 102 5.57 -8.40 13.05
C ASP A 102 5.98 -8.46 11.57
N THR A 103 5.05 -8.79 10.69
CA THR A 103 5.22 -8.73 9.24
C THR A 103 5.48 -7.31 8.77
N SER A 104 4.68 -6.33 9.25
CA SER A 104 4.87 -4.91 8.94
C SER A 104 6.29 -4.43 9.30
N VAL A 105 6.79 -4.79 10.49
CA VAL A 105 8.14 -4.43 10.96
C VAL A 105 9.22 -4.98 10.02
N LEU A 106 9.14 -6.26 9.64
CA LEU A 106 10.11 -6.88 8.73
C LEU A 106 10.08 -6.25 7.34
N VAL A 107 8.88 -5.95 6.82
CA VAL A 107 8.72 -5.28 5.53
C VAL A 107 9.32 -3.88 5.57
N VAL A 108 8.99 -3.08 6.60
CA VAL A 108 9.53 -1.72 6.77
C VAL A 108 11.06 -1.73 6.87
N LEU A 109 11.63 -2.61 7.70
CA LEU A 109 13.09 -2.76 7.84
C LEU A 109 13.75 -3.08 6.50
N THR A 110 13.21 -4.06 5.78
CA THR A 110 13.77 -4.50 4.50
C THR A 110 13.61 -3.40 3.45
N ALA A 111 12.44 -2.76 3.37
CA ALA A 111 12.17 -1.65 2.47
C ALA A 111 13.12 -0.48 2.72
N ARG A 112 13.31 -0.05 3.97
CA ARG A 112 14.20 1.05 4.33
C ARG A 112 15.67 0.74 4.02
N ARG A 113 16.09 -0.50 4.20
CA ARG A 113 17.44 -0.95 3.83
C ARG A 113 17.65 -0.90 2.32
N LEU A 114 16.65 -1.24 1.52
CA LEU A 114 16.71 -1.20 0.05
C LEU A 114 16.51 0.19 -0.53
N ASN A 115 15.79 1.06 0.20
CA ASN A 115 15.50 2.43 -0.22
C ASN A 115 15.50 3.36 0.99
N SER A 116 16.58 4.12 1.12
CA SER A 116 16.77 5.06 2.24
C SER A 116 15.90 6.31 2.14
N SER A 117 15.41 6.66 0.96
CA SER A 117 14.74 7.94 0.67
C SER A 117 13.22 7.85 0.53
N ALA A 118 12.67 6.66 0.27
CA ALA A 118 11.23 6.50 0.09
C ALA A 118 10.44 6.96 1.33
N THR A 119 9.28 7.57 1.10
CA THR A 119 8.31 7.81 2.16
C THR A 119 7.57 6.50 2.47
N ILE A 120 7.70 6.01 3.70
CA ILE A 120 7.06 4.77 4.14
C ILE A 120 5.93 5.09 5.12
N VAL A 121 4.70 4.72 4.75
CA VAL A 121 3.51 4.78 5.61
C VAL A 121 3.14 3.34 5.98
N ALA A 122 3.02 3.05 7.27
CA ALA A 122 2.68 1.72 7.75
C ALA A 122 1.43 1.74 8.63
N SER A 123 0.59 0.71 8.51
CA SER A 123 -0.47 0.46 9.48
C SER A 123 0.08 -0.32 10.67
N ALA A 124 -0.31 0.06 11.89
CA ALA A 124 -0.14 -0.73 13.08
C ALA A 124 -1.52 -1.25 13.55
N ARG A 125 -1.59 -2.51 13.91
CA ARG A 125 -2.78 -3.07 14.55
C ARG A 125 -2.83 -2.66 16.03
N GLU A 126 -1.70 -2.79 16.71
CA GLU A 126 -1.55 -2.49 18.12
C GLU A 126 -0.73 -1.20 18.32
N SER A 127 -1.27 -0.25 19.08
CA SER A 127 -0.62 1.05 19.31
C SER A 127 0.76 0.95 19.93
N GLN A 128 1.02 -0.07 20.73
CA GLN A 128 2.34 -0.34 21.31
C GLN A 128 3.43 -0.58 20.25
N ASN A 129 3.07 -1.04 19.04
CA ASN A 129 4.00 -1.33 17.96
C ASN A 129 4.37 -0.10 17.09
N ILE A 130 3.72 1.05 17.33
CA ILE A 130 4.00 2.31 16.60
C ILE A 130 5.48 2.70 16.74
N ILE A 131 6.02 2.63 17.96
CA ILE A 131 7.41 3.01 18.23
C ILE A 131 8.36 2.10 17.46
N VAL A 132 8.09 0.79 17.47
CA VAL A 132 8.93 -0.20 16.77
C VAL A 132 8.90 0.04 15.26
N LEU A 133 7.71 0.27 14.67
CA LEU A 133 7.58 0.57 13.24
C LEU A 133 8.31 1.86 12.84
N ARG A 134 8.24 2.92 13.65
CA ARG A 134 9.00 4.15 13.42
C ARG A 134 10.50 3.92 13.50
N GLN A 135 10.97 3.20 14.51
CA GLN A 135 12.38 2.84 14.67
C GLN A 135 12.87 1.93 13.53
N SER A 136 11.99 1.13 12.95
CA SER A 136 12.28 0.31 11.77
C SER A 136 12.41 1.13 10.48
N GLY A 137 11.99 2.41 10.49
CA GLY A 137 12.16 3.32 9.36
C GLY A 137 10.85 3.78 8.70
N ALA A 138 9.67 3.52 9.28
CA ALA A 138 8.43 4.12 8.81
C ALA A 138 8.40 5.63 9.13
N ASN A 139 8.03 6.45 8.14
CA ASN A 139 7.87 7.89 8.33
C ASN A 139 6.56 8.19 9.08
N ILE A 140 5.49 7.48 8.70
CA ILE A 140 4.16 7.65 9.28
C ILE A 140 3.65 6.26 9.71
N VAL A 141 3.07 6.17 10.89
CA VAL A 141 2.43 4.94 11.38
C VAL A 141 1.02 5.28 11.84
N ILE A 142 0.04 4.55 11.32
CA ILE A 142 -1.38 4.73 11.60
C ILE A 142 -1.89 3.54 12.43
N PRO A 143 -2.32 3.75 13.70
CA PRO A 143 -2.90 2.71 14.54
C PRO A 143 -4.36 2.45 14.11
N THR A 144 -4.57 1.49 13.21
CA THR A 144 -5.85 1.32 12.51
C THR A 144 -7.00 0.90 13.44
N ALA A 145 -6.78 0.01 14.40
CA ALA A 145 -7.82 -0.45 15.30
C ALA A 145 -8.26 0.65 16.28
N GLU A 146 -7.29 1.35 16.89
CA GLU A 146 -7.57 2.43 17.84
C GLU A 146 -8.21 3.64 17.13
N ALA A 147 -7.70 4.03 15.97
CA ALA A 147 -8.27 5.12 15.17
C ALA A 147 -9.72 4.84 14.80
N SER A 148 -10.03 3.64 14.30
CA SER A 148 -11.40 3.25 13.97
C SER A 148 -12.32 3.22 15.19
N GLY A 149 -11.87 2.64 16.30
CA GLY A 149 -12.63 2.62 17.55
C GLY A 149 -12.93 4.01 18.09
N ARG A 150 -11.94 4.92 18.04
CA ARG A 150 -12.12 6.31 18.45
C ARG A 150 -13.09 7.06 17.55
N MET A 151 -13.01 6.86 16.24
CA MET A 151 -13.95 7.45 15.26
C MET A 151 -15.38 7.00 15.54
N LEU A 152 -15.60 5.69 15.75
CA LEU A 152 -16.92 5.16 16.12
C LEU A 152 -17.47 5.79 17.40
N GLY A 153 -16.64 5.91 18.46
CA GLY A 153 -17.03 6.53 19.72
C GLY A 153 -17.38 8.02 19.59
N LEU A 154 -16.62 8.76 18.80
CA LEU A 154 -16.88 10.19 18.53
C LEU A 154 -18.15 10.38 17.72
N SER A 155 -18.40 9.55 16.70
CA SER A 155 -19.61 9.61 15.87
C SER A 155 -20.88 9.34 16.67
N LEU A 156 -20.81 8.52 17.73
CA LEU A 156 -21.95 8.28 18.61
C LEU A 156 -22.29 9.51 19.47
N GLN A 157 -21.28 10.29 19.87
CA GLN A 157 -21.47 11.46 20.76
C GLN A 157 -21.83 12.73 20.01
N SER A 158 -21.44 12.86 18.74
CA SER A 158 -21.65 14.05 17.93
C SER A 158 -21.94 13.69 16.49
N HIS A 159 -23.13 14.03 16.01
CA HIS A 159 -23.50 13.85 14.62
C HIS A 159 -22.56 14.61 13.66
N VAL A 160 -22.12 15.80 14.07
CA VAL A 160 -21.16 16.62 13.29
C VAL A 160 -19.80 15.93 13.20
N ALA A 161 -19.32 15.29 14.29
CA ALA A 161 -18.07 14.53 14.24
C ALA A 161 -18.19 13.32 13.32
N GLY A 162 -19.34 12.64 13.30
CA GLY A 162 -19.64 11.57 12.37
C GLY A 162 -19.55 12.01 10.92
N GLN A 163 -20.19 13.13 10.59
CA GLN A 163 -20.16 13.71 9.24
C GLN A 163 -18.73 14.07 8.80
N ILE A 164 -17.93 14.71 9.66
CA ILE A 164 -16.53 15.03 9.33
C ILE A 164 -15.73 13.77 9.05
N VAL A 165 -15.98 12.67 9.79
CA VAL A 165 -15.31 11.38 9.55
C VAL A 165 -15.77 10.78 8.21
N GLU A 166 -17.06 10.82 7.89
CA GLU A 166 -17.59 10.39 6.60
C GLU A 166 -16.98 11.21 5.46
N ASP A 167 -16.97 12.53 5.58
CA ASP A 167 -16.37 13.44 4.60
C ASP A 167 -14.86 13.15 4.39
N LEU A 168 -14.12 12.77 5.42
CA LEU A 168 -12.70 12.38 5.31
C LEU A 168 -12.48 11.00 4.67
N LEU A 169 -13.49 10.12 4.73
CA LEU A 169 -13.40 8.75 4.22
C LEU A 169 -14.03 8.59 2.83
N GLU A 170 -14.92 9.52 2.43
CA GLU A 170 -15.47 9.53 1.08
C GLU A 170 -14.45 10.14 0.10
N PRO A 171 -14.34 9.61 -1.13
CA PRO A 171 -13.54 10.22 -2.19
C PRO A 171 -14.22 11.53 -2.59
N VAL A 172 -13.72 12.66 -2.12
CA VAL A 172 -14.41 13.92 -2.10
C VAL A 172 -14.20 14.74 -3.37
N GLU A 173 -15.29 15.19 -3.93
CA GLU A 173 -15.40 16.52 -4.47
C GLU A 173 -15.38 17.54 -3.30
N GLY A 174 -14.24 18.02 -2.83
CA GLY A 174 -14.26 19.21 -2.00
C GLY A 174 -13.26 19.43 -0.87
N LEU A 175 -12.49 18.48 -0.38
CA LEU A 175 -11.45 18.74 0.62
C LEU A 175 -10.05 18.60 0.00
N GLU A 176 -9.47 19.68 -0.48
CA GLU A 176 -8.06 19.77 -0.83
C GLU A 176 -7.24 19.99 0.44
N ILE A 177 -6.42 19.00 0.82
CA ILE A 177 -5.39 19.21 1.85
C ILE A 177 -4.26 19.99 1.18
N VAL A 178 -4.21 21.31 1.41
CA VAL A 178 -3.12 22.16 0.93
C VAL A 178 -2.04 22.22 2.00
N GLU A 179 -0.90 21.58 1.75
CA GLU A 179 0.33 21.82 2.52
C GLU A 179 0.84 23.24 2.19
N ARG A 180 0.97 24.06 3.24
CA ARG A 180 1.66 25.37 3.18
C ARG A 180 3.07 25.26 3.68
#